data_156d58a51506f0316ac4a1e015cbdc4c
#
_entry.id   156d58a51506f0316ac4a1e015cbdc4c
#
_cell.length_a   1.000
_cell.length_b   1.000
_cell.length_c   1.000
_cell.angle_alpha   90.00
_cell.angle_beta   90.00
_cell.angle_gamma   90.00
#
_symmetry.space_group_name_H-M   'P 1'
#
loop_
_entity.id
_entity.type
_entity.pdbx_description
1 polymer ?
#
loop_
_entity_poly.entity_id
_entity_poly.type
_entity_poly.pdbx_seq_one_letter_code
_entity_poly.pdbx_strand_id
1 'polypeptide(L)'
;MNNALTSENVRGTLADMTDPESGRLLADLGQIGNVTVNEQKIALDVELTTHSAILWRPTRARIEERLRTAFPAISDVEITVKPHKRPPTKIGQVGLEAKSVVAVGSGKGGVGKSTIAVSLAIGLARAGSKVGILDADVYGPSVPHLVGLEGRPAIQEGRIIPPQLNPGEPASALPEGLQIQTIPVMSMGFLVPPGEAVVWRGPMLHGAIQQMLRDTNWGPLDYLIIDMPPGTGDIALTLSQVLPLSGAIVVCTPQDVALLDATKAIAMFQKVNIPLLGMVENMSFFLCPDNNKRYDIFGSGGAKRTAKELNIPLLGEVPIQIPIREHGDAGKTAANFDDSQTRPYLESICGNLVSELAHRHASAPPMPSLPTL
;
A
#
# COMPACT_ATOMS: atom_id res chain seq x y z
N MET A 1 1.41 32.97 25.34
CA MET A 1 2.30 32.59 26.46
C MET A 1 3.61 32.13 25.85
N ASN A 2 4.74 32.81 26.11
CA ASN A 2 6.03 32.34 25.64
C ASN A 2 6.39 31.09 26.43
N ASN A 3 6.20 29.90 25.87
CA ASN A 3 6.69 28.67 26.49
C ASN A 3 8.21 28.72 26.51
N ALA A 4 8.81 28.60 27.70
CA ALA A 4 10.27 28.47 27.80
C ALA A 4 10.73 27.27 26.96
N LEU A 5 11.82 27.42 26.21
CA LEU A 5 12.34 26.37 25.35
C LEU A 5 13.07 25.32 26.23
N THR A 6 12.34 24.28 26.65
CA THR A 6 12.85 23.16 27.44
C THR A 6 12.49 21.84 26.76
N SER A 7 13.24 20.77 27.05
CA SER A 7 12.93 19.42 26.51
C SER A 7 11.53 18.95 26.92
N GLU A 8 11.06 19.31 28.10
CA GLU A 8 9.72 18.97 28.59
C GLU A 8 8.63 19.70 27.78
N ASN A 9 8.79 21.00 27.51
CA ASN A 9 7.84 21.78 26.71
C ASN A 9 7.84 21.34 25.24
N VAL A 10 8.99 20.94 24.69
CA VAL A 10 9.07 20.34 23.35
C VAL A 10 8.28 19.04 23.29
N ARG A 11 8.45 18.12 24.28
CA ARG A 11 7.65 16.89 24.37
C ARG A 11 6.17 17.19 24.56
N GLY A 12 5.81 18.15 25.40
CA GLY A 12 4.43 18.58 25.62
C GLY A 12 3.77 19.13 24.33
N THR A 13 4.53 19.84 23.49
CA THR A 13 4.07 20.34 22.19
C THR A 13 3.72 19.21 21.22
N LEU A 14 4.34 18.04 21.36
CA LEU A 14 4.13 16.88 20.51
C LEU A 14 3.22 15.82 21.13
N ALA A 15 2.63 16.09 22.31
CA ALA A 15 1.88 15.09 23.07
C ALA A 15 0.64 14.52 22.35
N ASP A 16 0.00 15.31 21.47
CA ASP A 16 -1.15 14.91 20.66
C ASP A 16 -0.80 14.47 19.23
N MET A 17 0.49 14.38 18.90
CA MET A 17 0.94 13.84 17.61
C MET A 17 0.74 12.33 17.56
N THR A 18 0.22 11.86 16.44
CA THR A 18 -0.11 10.44 16.23
C THR A 18 0.88 9.72 15.34
N ASP A 19 1.11 8.45 15.66
CA ASP A 19 1.83 7.50 14.82
C ASP A 19 1.09 7.26 13.49
N PRO A 20 1.74 7.45 12.35
CA PRO A 20 1.10 7.30 11.04
C PRO A 20 0.76 5.86 10.65
N GLU A 21 1.15 4.84 11.44
CA GLU A 21 0.71 3.47 11.24
C GLU A 21 -0.58 3.16 12.03
N SER A 22 -0.61 3.53 13.31
CA SER A 22 -1.65 3.07 14.23
C SER A 22 -2.66 4.14 14.62
N GLY A 23 -2.35 5.42 14.34
CA GLY A 23 -3.15 6.56 14.80
C GLY A 23 -3.09 6.83 16.31
N ARG A 24 -2.34 6.02 17.09
CA ARG A 24 -2.12 6.23 18.52
C ARG A 24 -1.07 7.31 18.74
N LEU A 25 -1.05 7.90 19.94
CA LEU A 25 -0.10 8.95 20.27
C LEU A 25 1.35 8.46 20.20
N LEU A 26 2.24 9.23 19.57
CA LEU A 26 3.68 8.92 19.50
C LEU A 26 4.29 8.79 20.91
N ALA A 27 3.82 9.62 21.84
CA ALA A 27 4.26 9.59 23.25
C ALA A 27 3.92 8.27 23.93
N ASP A 28 2.68 7.76 23.74
CA ASP A 28 2.21 6.50 24.34
C ASP A 28 2.94 5.28 23.77
N LEU A 29 3.42 5.39 22.55
CA LEU A 29 4.16 4.33 21.86
C LEU A 29 5.68 4.39 22.11
N GLY A 30 6.15 5.39 22.88
CA GLY A 30 7.59 5.59 23.12
C GLY A 30 8.37 5.99 21.87
N GLN A 31 7.69 6.55 20.86
CA GLN A 31 8.28 6.91 19.56
C GLN A 31 8.94 8.30 19.54
N ILE A 32 8.79 9.10 20.60
CA ILE A 32 9.53 10.34 20.81
C ILE A 32 10.80 9.99 21.60
N GLY A 33 11.92 9.89 20.87
CA GLY A 33 13.22 9.52 21.40
C GLY A 33 13.90 10.65 22.18
N ASN A 34 15.19 10.87 21.91
CA ASN A 34 15.97 11.91 22.59
C ASN A 34 15.53 13.32 22.14
N VAL A 35 15.38 14.23 23.10
CA VAL A 35 15.10 15.65 22.85
C VAL A 35 16.18 16.49 23.51
N THR A 36 16.98 17.19 22.71
CA THR A 36 18.02 18.09 23.16
C THR A 36 17.67 19.51 22.76
N VAL A 37 17.84 20.43 23.69
CA VAL A 37 17.57 21.86 23.49
C VAL A 37 18.83 22.62 23.84
N ASN A 38 19.35 23.42 22.91
CA ASN A 38 20.50 24.29 23.08
C ASN A 38 20.15 25.67 22.56
N GLU A 39 20.16 26.69 23.45
CA GLU A 39 19.84 28.08 23.14
C GLU A 39 18.60 28.27 22.23
N GLN A 40 18.77 28.29 20.90
CA GLN A 40 17.73 28.45 19.90
C GLN A 40 17.61 27.25 18.97
N LYS A 41 18.17 26.09 19.32
CA LYS A 41 18.14 24.88 18.52
C LYS A 41 17.42 23.75 19.24
N ILE A 42 16.65 22.99 18.48
CA ILE A 42 16.01 21.74 18.92
C ILE A 42 16.59 20.60 18.10
N ALA A 43 17.09 19.55 18.75
CA ALA A 43 17.37 18.26 18.12
C ALA A 43 16.43 17.20 18.71
N LEU A 44 15.76 16.44 17.84
CA LEU A 44 14.72 15.48 18.20
C LEU A 44 14.89 14.18 17.41
N ASP A 45 14.90 13.06 18.12
CA ASP A 45 14.76 11.73 17.53
C ASP A 45 13.28 11.31 17.52
N VAL A 46 12.78 10.84 16.38
CA VAL A 46 11.45 10.25 16.23
C VAL A 46 11.59 8.87 15.63
N GLU A 47 10.92 7.88 16.22
CA GLU A 47 10.95 6.51 15.72
C GLU A 47 9.61 6.17 15.03
N LEU A 48 9.65 5.81 13.74
CA LEU A 48 8.48 5.42 12.96
C LEU A 48 8.67 4.03 12.35
N THR A 49 7.58 3.31 12.14
CA THR A 49 7.66 1.95 11.59
C THR A 49 7.84 1.97 10.07
N THR A 50 8.44 0.91 9.52
CA THR A 50 8.61 0.72 8.08
C THR A 50 7.27 0.63 7.33
N HIS A 51 6.20 0.20 8.00
CA HIS A 51 4.85 0.20 7.46
C HIS A 51 4.40 1.60 7.01
N SER A 52 4.71 2.63 7.77
CA SER A 52 4.36 4.01 7.45
C SER A 52 5.47 4.78 6.71
N ALA A 53 6.46 4.11 6.13
CA ALA A 53 7.67 4.74 5.58
C ALA A 53 7.38 5.86 4.57
N ILE A 54 6.38 5.71 3.71
CA ILE A 54 5.98 6.74 2.74
C ILE A 54 5.48 8.04 3.41
N LEU A 55 5.01 7.95 4.66
CA LEU A 55 4.52 9.09 5.45
C LEU A 55 5.59 9.71 6.36
N TRP A 56 6.80 9.19 6.39
CA TRP A 56 7.84 9.71 7.29
C TRP A 56 8.19 11.17 7.01
N ARG A 57 8.35 11.54 5.73
CA ARG A 57 8.64 12.93 5.33
C ARG A 57 7.52 13.89 5.71
N PRO A 58 6.25 13.66 5.33
CA PRO A 58 5.16 14.52 5.75
C PRO A 58 4.99 14.56 7.28
N THR A 59 5.24 13.46 7.98
CA THR A 59 5.19 13.45 9.46
C THR A 59 6.29 14.31 10.05
N ARG A 60 7.53 14.18 9.56
CA ARG A 60 8.65 15.04 9.96
C ARG A 60 8.34 16.53 9.71
N ALA A 61 7.83 16.87 8.54
CA ALA A 61 7.46 18.24 8.19
C ALA A 61 6.40 18.82 9.16
N ARG A 62 5.37 18.04 9.49
CA ARG A 62 4.35 18.44 10.47
C ARG A 62 4.93 18.67 11.87
N ILE A 63 5.86 17.82 12.31
CA ILE A 63 6.55 17.99 13.60
C ILE A 63 7.35 19.29 13.58
N GLU A 64 8.13 19.54 12.53
CA GLU A 64 8.93 20.76 12.39
C GLU A 64 8.07 22.02 12.39
N GLU A 65 7.01 22.05 11.61
CA GLU A 65 6.06 23.18 11.54
C GLU A 65 5.45 23.47 12.92
N ARG A 66 5.06 22.42 13.64
CA ARG A 66 4.48 22.55 14.98
C ARG A 66 5.46 23.12 15.99
N LEU A 67 6.73 22.65 15.96
CA LEU A 67 7.77 23.16 16.84
C LEU A 67 8.10 24.63 16.53
N ARG A 68 8.21 25.01 15.25
CA ARG A 68 8.42 26.40 14.84
C ARG A 68 7.27 27.32 15.23
N THR A 69 6.02 26.82 15.17
CA THR A 69 4.84 27.57 15.61
C THR A 69 4.83 27.77 17.12
N ALA A 70 5.16 26.72 17.90
CA ALA A 70 5.16 26.79 19.35
C ALA A 70 6.34 27.61 19.93
N PHE A 71 7.47 27.63 19.23
CA PHE A 71 8.70 28.30 19.64
C PHE A 71 9.25 29.23 18.53
N PRO A 72 8.62 30.38 18.29
CA PRO A 72 8.99 31.27 17.15
C PRO A 72 10.43 31.80 17.18
N ALA A 73 11.10 31.77 18.34
CA ALA A 73 12.47 32.24 18.51
C ALA A 73 13.54 31.20 18.14
N ILE A 74 13.16 29.97 17.75
CA ILE A 74 14.13 28.94 17.34
C ILE A 74 14.73 29.26 15.98
N SER A 75 16.04 29.09 15.87
CA SER A 75 16.77 29.27 14.61
C SER A 75 16.83 27.97 13.80
N ASP A 76 16.88 26.81 14.48
CA ASP A 76 17.10 25.53 13.84
C ASP A 76 16.31 24.39 14.52
N VAL A 77 15.80 23.45 13.69
CA VAL A 77 15.11 22.23 14.14
C VAL A 77 15.68 21.05 13.39
N GLU A 78 16.40 20.21 14.07
CA GLU A 78 16.95 18.96 13.54
C GLU A 78 16.08 17.80 13.99
N ILE A 79 15.44 17.10 13.05
CA ILE A 79 14.59 15.94 13.33
C ILE A 79 15.19 14.73 12.62
N THR A 80 15.67 13.78 13.41
CA THR A 80 16.16 12.48 12.93
C THR A 80 15.05 11.46 13.06
N VAL A 81 14.61 10.89 11.92
CA VAL A 81 13.61 9.81 11.92
C VAL A 81 14.33 8.48 11.80
N LYS A 82 14.06 7.57 12.74
CA LYS A 82 14.66 6.22 12.82
C LYS A 82 13.60 5.13 12.74
N PRO A 83 13.96 3.90 12.31
CA PRO A 83 13.03 2.77 12.29
C PRO A 83 12.61 2.34 13.69
N HIS A 84 11.31 2.35 13.98
CA HIS A 84 10.73 1.75 15.18
C HIS A 84 10.48 0.26 14.97
N LYS A 85 10.95 -0.58 15.88
CA LYS A 85 10.79 -2.04 15.80
C LYS A 85 9.41 -2.47 16.30
N ARG A 86 8.50 -2.70 15.37
CA ARG A 86 7.20 -3.32 15.63
C ARG A 86 6.98 -4.43 14.59
N PRO A 87 7.46 -5.67 14.88
CA PRO A 87 7.32 -6.77 13.92
C PRO A 87 5.86 -7.15 13.70
N PRO A 88 5.50 -7.69 12.51
CA PRO A 88 4.19 -8.25 12.27
C PRO A 88 3.96 -9.48 13.14
N THR A 89 2.70 -9.74 13.47
CA THR A 89 2.25 -10.98 14.10
C THR A 89 1.69 -11.94 13.06
N LYS A 90 1.63 -13.23 13.39
CA LYS A 90 0.97 -14.22 12.54
C LYS A 90 -0.53 -13.97 12.49
N ILE A 91 -1.08 -13.88 11.29
CA ILE A 91 -2.49 -13.61 11.06
C ILE A 91 -3.17 -14.74 10.27
N GLY A 92 -4.48 -14.90 10.49
CA GLY A 92 -5.31 -15.87 9.80
C GLY A 92 -4.94 -17.33 10.06
N GLN A 93 -5.67 -18.24 9.44
CA GLN A 93 -5.46 -19.68 9.55
C GLN A 93 -4.15 -20.14 8.89
N VAL A 94 -3.64 -19.35 7.97
CA VAL A 94 -2.40 -19.65 7.21
C VAL A 94 -1.13 -19.21 7.94
N GLY A 95 -1.25 -18.46 9.06
CA GLY A 95 -0.12 -18.01 9.85
C GLY A 95 0.81 -17.05 9.12
N LEU A 96 0.27 -16.21 8.24
CA LEU A 96 1.01 -15.19 7.50
C LEU A 96 1.53 -14.11 8.46
N GLU A 97 2.80 -13.75 8.37
CA GLU A 97 3.40 -12.64 9.11
C GLU A 97 3.31 -11.35 8.27
N ALA A 98 2.21 -10.62 8.40
CA ALA A 98 2.00 -9.33 7.72
C ALA A 98 1.21 -8.37 8.62
N LYS A 99 1.54 -7.05 8.54
CA LYS A 99 0.80 -6.01 9.25
C LYS A 99 -0.49 -5.64 8.53
N SER A 100 -0.42 -5.50 7.22
CA SER A 100 -1.58 -5.18 6.38
C SER A 100 -1.67 -6.09 5.18
N VAL A 101 -2.87 -6.58 4.90
CA VAL A 101 -3.19 -7.35 3.69
C VAL A 101 -4.24 -6.58 2.90
N VAL A 102 -3.85 -6.13 1.71
CA VAL A 102 -4.68 -5.26 0.86
C VAL A 102 -5.05 -5.99 -0.41
N ALA A 103 -6.35 -6.20 -0.62
CA ALA A 103 -6.87 -6.73 -1.87
C ALA A 103 -7.05 -5.60 -2.91
N VAL A 104 -6.67 -5.86 -4.17
CA VAL A 104 -6.93 -4.96 -5.30
C VAL A 104 -7.88 -5.66 -6.24
N GLY A 105 -9.08 -5.14 -6.36
CA GLY A 105 -10.16 -5.71 -7.16
C GLY A 105 -10.69 -4.75 -8.21
N SER A 106 -11.50 -5.28 -9.11
CA SER A 106 -12.23 -4.49 -10.13
C SER A 106 -13.53 -5.19 -10.52
N GLY A 107 -14.49 -4.41 -11.01
CA GLY A 107 -15.76 -4.96 -11.49
C GLY A 107 -15.65 -5.65 -12.84
N LYS A 108 -14.69 -5.28 -13.68
CA LYS A 108 -14.44 -5.88 -15.00
C LYS A 108 -12.95 -5.98 -15.31
N GLY A 109 -12.60 -6.81 -16.31
CA GLY A 109 -11.24 -6.90 -16.84
C GLY A 109 -10.84 -5.67 -17.66
N GLY A 110 -9.52 -5.46 -17.84
CA GLY A 110 -8.98 -4.42 -18.70
C GLY A 110 -8.94 -3.01 -18.12
N VAL A 111 -9.30 -2.80 -16.85
CA VAL A 111 -9.22 -1.48 -16.19
C VAL A 111 -7.83 -1.15 -15.61
N GLY A 112 -6.86 -2.05 -15.76
CA GLY A 112 -5.50 -1.88 -15.23
C GLY A 112 -5.35 -2.22 -13.75
N LYS A 113 -6.22 -3.10 -13.23
CA LYS A 113 -6.19 -3.59 -11.83
C LYS A 113 -4.79 -4.08 -11.43
N SER A 114 -4.21 -5.01 -12.18
CA SER A 114 -2.90 -5.60 -11.89
C SER A 114 -1.76 -4.59 -11.99
N THR A 115 -1.84 -3.63 -12.94
CA THR A 115 -0.90 -2.51 -13.04
C THR A 115 -0.91 -1.66 -11.77
N ILE A 116 -2.10 -1.36 -11.23
CA ILE A 116 -2.24 -0.62 -9.97
C ILE A 116 -1.75 -1.45 -8.78
N ALA A 117 -2.08 -2.76 -8.72
CA ALA A 117 -1.60 -3.65 -7.66
C ALA A 117 -0.06 -3.70 -7.60
N VAL A 118 0.58 -3.91 -8.75
CA VAL A 118 2.05 -3.92 -8.89
C VAL A 118 2.64 -2.54 -8.54
N SER A 119 2.02 -1.45 -9.01
CA SER A 119 2.48 -0.09 -8.71
C SER A 119 2.40 0.23 -7.22
N LEU A 120 1.33 -0.17 -6.53
CA LEU A 120 1.22 -0.03 -5.07
C LEU A 120 2.36 -0.76 -4.35
N ALA A 121 2.64 -2.01 -4.73
CA ALA A 121 3.71 -2.77 -4.12
C ALA A 121 5.09 -2.15 -4.34
N ILE A 122 5.39 -1.71 -5.56
CA ILE A 122 6.65 -1.06 -5.91
C ILE A 122 6.79 0.28 -5.17
N GLY A 123 5.76 1.12 -5.15
CA GLY A 123 5.81 2.43 -4.51
C GLY A 123 6.03 2.34 -2.99
N LEU A 124 5.35 1.39 -2.32
CA LEU A 124 5.54 1.12 -0.90
C LEU A 124 6.96 0.57 -0.61
N ALA A 125 7.47 -0.35 -1.45
CA ALA A 125 8.82 -0.90 -1.29
C ALA A 125 9.91 0.16 -1.51
N ARG A 126 9.75 1.04 -2.51
CA ARG A 126 10.67 2.17 -2.75
C ARG A 126 10.67 3.20 -1.60
N ALA A 127 9.58 3.28 -0.86
CA ALA A 127 9.53 4.09 0.35
C ALA A 127 10.25 3.44 1.55
N GLY A 128 10.58 2.14 1.48
CA GLY A 128 11.29 1.39 2.52
C GLY A 128 10.41 0.40 3.30
N SER A 129 9.15 0.17 2.87
CA SER A 129 8.29 -0.86 3.45
C SER A 129 8.64 -2.25 2.92
N LYS A 130 8.38 -3.29 3.72
CA LYS A 130 8.53 -4.71 3.34
C LYS A 130 7.23 -5.18 2.69
N VAL A 131 7.27 -5.48 1.40
CA VAL A 131 6.07 -5.74 0.60
C VAL A 131 6.16 -7.09 -0.09
N GLY A 132 5.05 -7.84 -0.15
CA GLY A 132 4.87 -9.01 -1.00
C GLY A 132 3.72 -8.81 -1.99
N ILE A 133 3.73 -9.56 -3.09
CA ILE A 133 2.64 -9.59 -4.08
C ILE A 133 2.13 -11.01 -4.24
N LEU A 134 0.81 -11.19 -4.12
CA LEU A 134 0.09 -12.39 -4.50
C LEU A 134 -0.83 -12.09 -5.68
N ASP A 135 -0.54 -12.65 -6.85
CA ASP A 135 -1.45 -12.64 -8.00
C ASP A 135 -2.39 -13.84 -7.91
N ALA A 136 -3.62 -13.56 -7.51
CA ALA A 136 -4.69 -14.52 -7.37
C ALA A 136 -5.62 -14.57 -8.61
N ASP A 137 -5.28 -13.86 -9.69
CA ASP A 137 -6.06 -13.90 -10.93
C ASP A 137 -5.76 -15.17 -11.72
N VAL A 138 -6.63 -16.15 -11.57
CA VAL A 138 -6.49 -17.47 -12.19
C VAL A 138 -6.85 -17.50 -13.67
N TYR A 139 -7.60 -16.52 -14.13
CA TYR A 139 -8.08 -16.45 -15.51
C TYR A 139 -7.14 -15.71 -16.44
N GLY A 140 -6.36 -14.78 -15.88
CA GLY A 140 -5.42 -13.98 -16.63
C GLY A 140 -4.30 -13.45 -15.74
N PRO A 141 -3.47 -14.36 -15.16
CA PRO A 141 -2.39 -13.94 -14.27
C PRO A 141 -1.42 -13.07 -15.05
N SER A 142 -1.36 -11.79 -14.70
CA SER A 142 -0.59 -10.80 -15.46
C SER A 142 0.58 -10.22 -14.69
N VAL A 143 0.64 -10.41 -13.38
CA VAL A 143 1.72 -9.85 -12.54
C VAL A 143 3.10 -10.33 -13.00
N PRO A 144 3.36 -11.62 -13.27
CA PRO A 144 4.68 -12.05 -13.75
C PRO A 144 5.14 -11.29 -14.99
N HIS A 145 4.25 -11.14 -15.97
CA HIS A 145 4.53 -10.40 -17.21
C HIS A 145 4.85 -8.92 -16.92
N LEU A 146 4.03 -8.25 -16.11
CA LEU A 146 4.21 -6.82 -15.77
C LEU A 146 5.55 -6.52 -15.08
N VAL A 147 6.12 -7.50 -14.37
CA VAL A 147 7.37 -7.35 -13.59
C VAL A 147 8.56 -8.09 -14.19
N GLY A 148 8.39 -8.75 -15.33
CA GLY A 148 9.46 -9.48 -16.03
C GLY A 148 9.99 -10.69 -15.26
N LEU A 149 9.13 -11.38 -14.50
CA LEU A 149 9.47 -12.60 -13.78
C LEU A 149 8.92 -13.82 -14.52
N GLU A 150 9.79 -14.81 -14.72
CA GLU A 150 9.48 -16.04 -15.43
C GLU A 150 9.90 -17.28 -14.63
N GLY A 151 9.36 -18.42 -15.01
CA GLY A 151 9.72 -19.73 -14.45
C GLY A 151 8.92 -20.12 -13.21
N ARG A 152 9.16 -21.35 -12.76
CA ARG A 152 8.50 -21.90 -11.57
C ARG A 152 9.31 -21.56 -10.31
N PRO A 153 8.62 -21.23 -9.19
CA PRO A 153 9.28 -21.03 -7.91
C PRO A 153 10.05 -22.29 -7.48
N ALA A 154 11.22 -22.11 -6.87
CA ALA A 154 11.96 -23.20 -6.27
C ALA A 154 11.27 -23.68 -4.97
N ILE A 155 11.53 -24.94 -4.59
CA ILE A 155 11.10 -25.48 -3.31
C ILE A 155 12.37 -25.83 -2.51
N GLN A 156 12.47 -25.26 -1.30
CA GLN A 156 13.55 -25.55 -0.37
C GLN A 156 12.97 -25.89 1.01
N GLU A 157 13.38 -26.98 1.60
CA GLU A 157 12.91 -27.44 2.92
C GLU A 157 11.37 -27.46 3.06
N GLY A 158 10.67 -27.84 1.98
CA GLY A 158 9.22 -27.89 1.94
C GLY A 158 8.51 -26.53 1.83
N ARG A 159 9.26 -25.43 1.66
CA ARG A 159 8.74 -24.07 1.45
C ARG A 159 8.92 -23.64 0.01
N ILE A 160 7.95 -22.89 -0.51
CA ILE A 160 8.04 -22.26 -1.81
C ILE A 160 8.90 -20.99 -1.68
N ILE A 161 9.97 -20.91 -2.45
CA ILE A 161 10.83 -19.73 -2.52
C ILE A 161 10.31 -18.83 -3.65
N PRO A 162 9.68 -17.71 -3.33
CA PRO A 162 9.08 -16.86 -4.35
C PRO A 162 10.15 -16.14 -5.16
N PRO A 163 9.96 -15.98 -6.48
CA PRO A 163 10.76 -15.05 -7.28
C PRO A 163 10.77 -13.65 -6.66
N GLN A 164 11.90 -12.94 -6.82
CA GLN A 164 12.12 -11.64 -6.19
C GLN A 164 12.10 -10.54 -7.24
N LEU A 165 11.18 -9.59 -7.10
CA LEU A 165 11.15 -8.36 -7.90
C LEU A 165 12.07 -7.31 -7.28
N ASN A 166 12.96 -6.75 -8.07
CA ASN A 166 13.68 -5.54 -7.70
C ASN A 166 12.79 -4.30 -7.95
N PRO A 167 12.38 -3.55 -6.92
CA PRO A 167 11.53 -2.37 -7.11
C PRO A 167 12.28 -1.16 -7.69
N GLY A 168 13.59 -1.23 -7.89
CA GLY A 168 14.44 -0.13 -8.35
C GLY A 168 14.86 0.80 -7.22
N GLU A 169 15.47 1.93 -7.59
CA GLU A 169 16.01 2.90 -6.63
C GLU A 169 14.93 3.84 -6.09
N PRO A 170 15.11 4.42 -4.88
CA PRO A 170 14.18 5.40 -4.35
C PRO A 170 14.30 6.71 -5.12
N ALA A 171 13.21 7.46 -5.26
CA ALA A 171 13.19 8.77 -5.92
C ALA A 171 14.11 9.81 -5.26
N SER A 172 14.46 9.58 -4.02
CA SER A 172 15.34 10.44 -3.21
C SER A 172 15.91 9.61 -2.06
N ALA A 173 17.05 10.03 -1.49
CA ALA A 173 17.67 9.33 -0.38
C ALA A 173 16.66 8.95 0.71
N LEU A 174 16.67 7.68 1.09
CA LEU A 174 15.84 7.20 2.19
C LEU A 174 16.35 7.77 3.52
N PRO A 175 15.47 7.95 4.51
CA PRO A 175 15.87 8.22 5.88
C PRO A 175 16.85 7.16 6.42
N GLU A 176 17.70 7.56 7.37
CA GLU A 176 18.68 6.67 7.98
C GLU A 176 17.99 5.40 8.56
N GLY A 177 18.57 4.25 8.26
CA GLY A 177 18.07 2.94 8.73
C GLY A 177 16.96 2.31 7.87
N LEU A 178 16.45 3.01 6.85
CA LEU A 178 15.58 2.40 5.84
C LEU A 178 16.40 1.84 4.66
N GLN A 179 15.98 0.68 4.17
CA GLN A 179 16.57 0.02 3.01
C GLN A 179 15.47 -0.48 2.09
N ILE A 180 15.67 -0.33 0.79
CA ILE A 180 14.84 -0.99 -0.19
C ILE A 180 15.12 -2.49 -0.14
N GLN A 181 14.05 -3.28 -0.08
CA GLN A 181 14.12 -4.73 -0.15
C GLN A 181 13.46 -5.21 -1.45
N THR A 182 13.87 -6.37 -1.93
CA THR A 182 13.16 -7.04 -3.01
C THR A 182 11.77 -7.45 -2.56
N ILE A 183 10.86 -7.56 -3.53
CA ILE A 183 9.46 -7.91 -3.31
C ILE A 183 9.27 -9.39 -3.67
N PRO A 184 8.97 -10.28 -2.73
CA PRO A 184 8.56 -11.65 -3.03
C PRO A 184 7.24 -11.63 -3.83
N VAL A 185 7.22 -12.34 -4.95
CA VAL A 185 6.07 -12.42 -5.85
C VAL A 185 5.62 -13.86 -6.00
N MET A 186 4.34 -14.13 -5.69
CA MET A 186 3.69 -15.39 -6.03
C MET A 186 2.53 -15.13 -6.98
N SER A 187 2.37 -16.01 -7.97
CA SER A 187 1.30 -15.90 -8.97
C SER A 187 0.76 -17.26 -9.34
N MET A 188 -0.54 -17.32 -9.58
CA MET A 188 -1.17 -18.47 -10.23
C MET A 188 -0.52 -18.78 -11.59
N GLY A 189 0.03 -17.76 -12.27
CA GLY A 189 0.76 -17.92 -13.52
C GLY A 189 2.03 -18.77 -13.44
N PHE A 190 2.66 -18.85 -12.27
CA PHE A 190 3.81 -19.73 -12.08
C PHE A 190 3.45 -21.22 -11.93
N LEU A 191 2.18 -21.51 -11.62
CA LEU A 191 1.69 -22.87 -11.39
C LEU A 191 1.14 -23.52 -12.66
N VAL A 192 0.85 -22.73 -13.68
CA VAL A 192 0.28 -23.19 -14.97
C VAL A 192 1.36 -23.15 -16.04
N PRO A 193 1.59 -24.24 -16.80
CA PRO A 193 2.52 -24.19 -17.92
C PRO A 193 2.07 -23.20 -18.99
N PRO A 194 3.01 -22.48 -19.65
CA PRO A 194 2.67 -21.58 -20.74
C PRO A 194 1.87 -22.30 -21.84
N GLY A 195 0.76 -21.70 -22.26
CA GLY A 195 -0.10 -22.24 -23.34
C GLY A 195 -1.09 -23.33 -22.91
N GLU A 196 -1.12 -23.72 -21.64
CA GLU A 196 -2.10 -24.66 -21.12
C GLU A 196 -3.28 -23.91 -20.47
N ALA A 197 -4.51 -24.35 -20.78
CA ALA A 197 -5.71 -23.88 -20.10
C ALA A 197 -6.04 -24.85 -18.96
N VAL A 198 -5.94 -24.38 -17.73
CA VAL A 198 -6.36 -25.14 -16.54
C VAL A 198 -7.78 -24.73 -16.16
N VAL A 199 -8.68 -25.70 -16.10
CA VAL A 199 -10.05 -25.46 -15.60
C VAL A 199 -10.01 -25.52 -14.07
N TRP A 200 -9.96 -24.38 -13.43
CA TRP A 200 -10.02 -24.26 -11.98
C TRP A 200 -11.45 -24.48 -11.47
N ARG A 201 -11.65 -25.50 -10.65
CA ARG A 201 -12.90 -25.68 -9.90
C ARG A 201 -12.75 -25.01 -8.53
N GLY A 202 -13.84 -24.48 -7.97
CA GLY A 202 -13.85 -23.74 -6.70
C GLY A 202 -12.97 -24.34 -5.58
N PRO A 203 -13.14 -25.64 -5.21
CA PRO A 203 -12.30 -26.25 -4.17
C PRO A 203 -10.80 -26.30 -4.49
N MET A 204 -10.42 -26.52 -5.76
CA MET A 204 -9.03 -26.51 -6.20
C MET A 204 -8.41 -25.13 -6.10
N LEU A 205 -9.17 -24.11 -6.49
CA LEU A 205 -8.76 -22.73 -6.42
C LEU A 205 -8.54 -22.29 -4.96
N HIS A 206 -9.47 -22.61 -4.07
CA HIS A 206 -9.35 -22.37 -2.63
C HIS A 206 -8.08 -23.03 -2.08
N GLY A 207 -7.83 -24.30 -2.39
CA GLY A 207 -6.61 -25.01 -1.95
C GLY A 207 -5.33 -24.38 -2.47
N ALA A 208 -5.28 -23.96 -3.74
CA ALA A 208 -4.12 -23.33 -4.34
C ALA A 208 -3.80 -21.96 -3.68
N ILE A 209 -4.81 -21.12 -3.43
CA ILE A 209 -4.63 -19.83 -2.74
C ILE A 209 -4.14 -20.05 -1.30
N GLN A 210 -4.75 -21.01 -0.56
CA GLN A 210 -4.28 -21.33 0.78
C GLN A 210 -2.83 -21.83 0.78
N GLN A 211 -2.47 -22.68 -0.18
CA GLN A 211 -1.11 -23.20 -0.30
C GLN A 211 -0.11 -22.07 -0.60
N MET A 212 -0.42 -21.18 -1.56
CA MET A 212 0.44 -20.04 -1.86
C MET A 212 0.63 -19.12 -0.66
N LEU A 213 -0.41 -18.89 0.12
CA LEU A 213 -0.32 -18.06 1.32
C LEU A 213 0.49 -18.71 2.44
N ARG A 214 0.27 -20.02 2.68
CA ARG A 214 0.87 -20.76 3.82
C ARG A 214 2.28 -21.26 3.53
N ASP A 215 2.51 -21.83 2.33
CA ASP A 215 3.73 -22.58 2.03
C ASP A 215 4.83 -21.70 1.40
N THR A 216 4.50 -20.47 0.98
CA THR A 216 5.49 -19.51 0.47
C THR A 216 6.31 -18.91 1.61
N ASN A 217 7.60 -18.77 1.38
CA ASN A 217 8.52 -18.08 2.28
C ASN A 217 8.43 -16.57 2.05
N TRP A 218 7.40 -15.95 2.61
CA TRP A 218 7.15 -14.50 2.49
C TRP A 218 8.12 -13.65 3.33
N GLY A 219 8.62 -14.20 4.45
CA GLY A 219 9.25 -13.39 5.50
C GLY A 219 8.24 -12.48 6.22
N PRO A 220 8.71 -11.65 7.15
CA PRO A 220 7.87 -10.67 7.83
C PRO A 220 7.59 -9.48 6.91
N LEU A 221 6.32 -9.22 6.62
CA LEU A 221 5.86 -8.18 5.71
C LEU A 221 5.22 -7.00 6.47
N ASP A 222 5.40 -5.78 5.95
CA ASP A 222 4.53 -4.66 6.28
C ASP A 222 3.22 -4.75 5.48
N TYR A 223 3.32 -5.15 4.19
CA TYR A 223 2.17 -5.27 3.29
C TYR A 223 2.21 -6.56 2.48
N LEU A 224 1.07 -7.25 2.36
CA LEU A 224 0.81 -8.17 1.26
C LEU A 224 -0.25 -7.54 0.34
N ILE A 225 0.11 -7.26 -0.91
CA ILE A 225 -0.81 -6.79 -1.94
C ILE A 225 -1.32 -7.99 -2.71
N ILE A 226 -2.64 -8.15 -2.78
CA ILE A 226 -3.30 -9.28 -3.47
C ILE A 226 -4.02 -8.76 -4.70
N ASP A 227 -3.55 -9.14 -5.89
CA ASP A 227 -4.21 -8.87 -7.16
C ASP A 227 -5.34 -9.89 -7.37
N MET A 228 -6.58 -9.42 -7.36
CA MET A 228 -7.79 -10.25 -7.40
C MET A 228 -8.25 -10.45 -8.85
N PRO A 229 -8.88 -11.58 -9.20
CA PRO A 229 -9.57 -11.67 -10.50
C PRO A 229 -10.72 -10.67 -10.59
N PRO A 230 -11.04 -10.20 -11.80
CA PRO A 230 -12.16 -9.27 -12.00
C PRO A 230 -13.50 -9.92 -11.65
N GLY A 231 -14.35 -9.22 -10.93
CA GLY A 231 -15.77 -9.55 -10.74
C GLY A 231 -16.09 -10.82 -9.93
N THR A 232 -15.11 -11.53 -9.34
CA THR A 232 -15.36 -12.83 -8.69
C THR A 232 -15.47 -12.75 -7.17
N GLY A 233 -16.66 -13.07 -6.64
CA GLY A 233 -16.91 -13.20 -5.21
C GLY A 233 -16.23 -14.42 -4.56
N ASP A 234 -15.96 -15.48 -5.32
CA ASP A 234 -15.43 -16.74 -4.78
C ASP A 234 -14.05 -16.60 -4.18
N ILE A 235 -13.14 -15.86 -4.84
CA ILE A 235 -11.79 -15.59 -4.32
C ILE A 235 -11.85 -14.64 -3.14
N ALA A 236 -12.68 -13.59 -3.20
CA ALA A 236 -12.86 -12.68 -2.06
C ALA A 236 -13.40 -13.43 -0.84
N LEU A 237 -14.37 -14.33 -1.02
CA LEU A 237 -14.89 -15.17 0.04
C LEU A 237 -13.80 -16.11 0.57
N THR A 238 -13.04 -16.77 -0.31
CA THR A 238 -11.91 -17.64 0.09
C THR A 238 -10.91 -16.87 0.96
N LEU A 239 -10.46 -15.70 0.49
CA LEU A 239 -9.49 -14.88 1.23
C LEU A 239 -10.04 -14.42 2.58
N SER A 240 -11.31 -13.98 2.64
CA SER A 240 -11.92 -13.56 3.90
C SER A 240 -12.05 -14.67 4.94
N GLN A 241 -12.08 -15.95 4.50
CA GLN A 241 -12.12 -17.12 5.37
C GLN A 241 -10.75 -17.54 5.89
N VAL A 242 -9.68 -17.31 5.11
CA VAL A 242 -8.34 -17.83 5.46
C VAL A 242 -7.46 -16.79 6.15
N LEU A 243 -7.70 -15.50 5.95
CA LEU A 243 -6.96 -14.44 6.62
C LEU A 243 -7.77 -13.13 6.75
N PRO A 244 -7.50 -12.32 7.79
CA PRO A 244 -8.11 -11.01 7.94
C PRO A 244 -7.50 -10.04 6.92
N LEU A 245 -8.34 -9.55 5.99
CA LEU A 245 -7.92 -8.49 5.07
C LEU A 245 -8.04 -7.13 5.77
N SER A 246 -7.02 -6.29 5.67
CA SER A 246 -7.07 -4.90 6.14
C SER A 246 -8.07 -4.09 5.33
N GLY A 247 -8.30 -4.49 4.08
CA GLY A 247 -9.37 -4.00 3.22
C GLY A 247 -9.09 -4.18 1.74
N ALA A 248 -9.99 -3.64 0.92
CA ALA A 248 -9.93 -3.73 -0.54
C ALA A 248 -9.89 -2.35 -1.20
N ILE A 249 -9.14 -2.24 -2.28
CA ILE A 249 -9.13 -1.13 -3.22
C ILE A 249 -9.89 -1.56 -4.47
N VAL A 250 -10.76 -0.70 -5.00
CA VAL A 250 -11.47 -0.97 -6.25
C VAL A 250 -10.92 -0.07 -7.36
N VAL A 251 -10.37 -0.71 -8.41
CA VAL A 251 -9.87 -0.03 -9.60
C VAL A 251 -10.96 0.05 -10.65
N CYS A 252 -11.18 1.23 -11.21
CA CYS A 252 -12.13 1.49 -12.28
C CYS A 252 -11.55 2.45 -13.31
N THR A 253 -12.26 2.68 -14.40
CA THR A 253 -12.03 3.73 -15.39
C THR A 253 -13.21 4.71 -15.38
N PRO A 254 -13.10 5.94 -15.95
CA PRO A 254 -14.14 6.98 -15.82
C PRO A 254 -15.49 6.65 -16.48
N GLN A 255 -15.54 5.67 -17.39
CA GLN A 255 -16.77 5.37 -18.14
C GLN A 255 -17.88 4.87 -17.21
N ASP A 256 -19.11 5.32 -17.42
CA ASP A 256 -20.29 4.94 -16.61
C ASP A 256 -20.48 3.41 -16.52
N VAL A 257 -20.27 2.69 -17.60
CA VAL A 257 -20.37 1.21 -17.60
C VAL A 257 -19.32 0.58 -16.66
N ALA A 258 -18.10 1.14 -16.62
CA ALA A 258 -17.06 0.66 -15.70
C ALA A 258 -17.38 0.98 -14.24
N LEU A 259 -18.03 2.11 -13.99
CA LEU A 259 -18.46 2.53 -12.65
C LEU A 259 -19.60 1.66 -12.13
N LEU A 260 -20.56 1.26 -13.00
CA LEU A 260 -21.59 0.29 -12.63
C LEU A 260 -20.99 -1.05 -12.20
N ASP A 261 -19.97 -1.54 -12.90
CA ASP A 261 -19.29 -2.77 -12.52
C ASP A 261 -18.44 -2.59 -11.25
N ALA A 262 -17.80 -1.44 -11.08
CA ALA A 262 -17.07 -1.10 -9.84
C ALA A 262 -18.02 -1.09 -8.62
N THR A 263 -19.24 -0.57 -8.76
CA THR A 263 -20.26 -0.61 -7.70
C THR A 263 -20.65 -2.04 -7.33
N LYS A 264 -20.72 -2.96 -8.30
CA LYS A 264 -20.95 -4.39 -8.01
C LYS A 264 -19.79 -5.02 -7.24
N ALA A 265 -18.54 -4.69 -7.60
CA ALA A 265 -17.37 -5.17 -6.86
C ALA A 265 -17.34 -4.62 -5.43
N ILE A 266 -17.68 -3.36 -5.22
CA ILE A 266 -17.82 -2.74 -3.90
C ILE A 266 -18.87 -3.49 -3.07
N ALA A 267 -20.08 -3.71 -3.62
CA ALA A 267 -21.14 -4.44 -2.94
C ALA A 267 -20.74 -5.88 -2.59
N MET A 268 -19.95 -6.54 -3.45
CA MET A 268 -19.39 -7.87 -3.19
C MET A 268 -18.45 -7.85 -2.00
N PHE A 269 -17.46 -6.92 -1.94
CA PHE A 269 -16.56 -6.82 -0.80
C PHE A 269 -17.31 -6.54 0.51
N GLN A 270 -18.31 -5.65 0.48
CA GLN A 270 -19.16 -5.38 1.65
C GLN A 270 -19.92 -6.63 2.11
N LYS A 271 -20.45 -7.43 1.17
CA LYS A 271 -21.19 -8.67 1.49
C LYS A 271 -20.33 -9.73 2.18
N VAL A 272 -19.03 -9.76 1.90
CA VAL A 272 -18.08 -10.68 2.55
C VAL A 272 -17.31 -10.01 3.70
N ASN A 273 -17.79 -8.85 4.19
CA ASN A 273 -17.23 -8.08 5.31
C ASN A 273 -15.76 -7.66 5.11
N ILE A 274 -15.34 -7.41 3.87
CA ILE A 274 -14.02 -6.82 3.57
C ILE A 274 -14.18 -5.30 3.56
N PRO A 275 -13.47 -4.55 4.41
CA PRO A 275 -13.51 -3.09 4.44
C PRO A 275 -13.06 -2.50 3.10
N LEU A 276 -13.69 -1.41 2.67
CA LEU A 276 -13.28 -0.66 1.47
C LEU A 276 -12.26 0.42 1.86
N LEU A 277 -11.02 0.30 1.40
CA LEU A 277 -9.98 1.32 1.60
C LEU A 277 -10.13 2.48 0.62
N GLY A 278 -10.75 2.25 -0.52
CA GLY A 278 -11.07 3.32 -1.46
C GLY A 278 -11.15 2.87 -2.91
N MET A 279 -11.30 3.86 -3.78
CA MET A 279 -11.28 3.69 -5.24
C MET A 279 -10.03 4.32 -5.86
N VAL A 280 -9.56 3.73 -6.96
CA VAL A 280 -8.56 4.32 -7.86
C VAL A 280 -9.19 4.44 -9.24
N GLU A 281 -9.24 5.67 -9.77
CA GLU A 281 -9.64 5.90 -11.16
C GLU A 281 -8.40 5.82 -12.05
N ASN A 282 -8.26 4.70 -12.73
CA ASN A 282 -7.19 4.51 -13.72
C ASN A 282 -7.64 4.97 -15.11
N MET A 283 -6.69 5.34 -15.97
CA MET A 283 -6.97 5.92 -17.29
C MET A 283 -7.90 7.15 -17.19
N SER A 284 -7.74 7.94 -16.12
CA SER A 284 -8.65 9.02 -15.76
C SER A 284 -8.66 10.14 -16.82
N PHE A 285 -7.50 10.48 -17.33
CA PHE A 285 -7.31 11.50 -18.36
C PHE A 285 -6.01 11.25 -19.13
N PHE A 286 -5.85 11.91 -20.25
CA PHE A 286 -4.61 11.93 -21.03
C PHE A 286 -3.96 13.32 -20.94
N LEU A 287 -2.68 13.36 -20.58
CA LEU A 287 -1.86 14.57 -20.70
C LEU A 287 -1.05 14.46 -21.98
N CYS A 288 -1.33 15.36 -22.92
CA CYS A 288 -0.62 15.39 -24.19
C CYS A 288 0.84 15.82 -23.96
N PRO A 289 1.84 15.01 -24.35
CA PRO A 289 3.24 15.31 -24.10
C PRO A 289 3.73 16.57 -24.84
N ASP A 290 3.09 16.94 -25.97
CA ASP A 290 3.52 18.06 -26.78
C ASP A 290 3.13 19.43 -26.20
N ASN A 291 2.02 19.50 -25.47
CA ASN A 291 1.47 20.79 -25.01
C ASN A 291 0.93 20.77 -23.57
N ASN A 292 1.10 19.65 -22.83
CA ASN A 292 0.58 19.45 -21.46
C ASN A 292 -0.93 19.65 -21.30
N LYS A 293 -1.70 19.64 -22.41
CA LYS A 293 -3.14 19.77 -22.34
C LYS A 293 -3.79 18.47 -21.88
N ARG A 294 -4.70 18.59 -20.90
CA ARG A 294 -5.51 17.48 -20.40
C ARG A 294 -6.66 17.19 -21.36
N TYR A 295 -6.85 15.92 -21.67
CA TYR A 295 -7.99 15.40 -22.43
C TYR A 295 -8.68 14.31 -21.61
N ASP A 296 -9.96 14.48 -21.32
CA ASP A 296 -10.78 13.51 -20.59
C ASP A 296 -11.40 12.51 -21.57
N ILE A 297 -10.58 11.62 -22.14
CA ILE A 297 -10.93 10.70 -23.23
C ILE A 297 -12.11 9.81 -22.87
N PHE A 298 -12.16 9.35 -21.64
CA PHE A 298 -13.19 8.45 -21.12
C PHE A 298 -14.22 9.15 -20.20
N GLY A 299 -14.27 10.48 -20.22
CA GLY A 299 -15.05 11.29 -19.28
C GLY A 299 -14.23 11.73 -18.08
N SER A 300 -14.85 12.41 -17.13
CA SER A 300 -14.16 12.91 -15.94
C SER A 300 -15.02 12.85 -14.67
N GLY A 301 -14.36 12.65 -13.52
CA GLY A 301 -14.98 12.75 -12.19
C GLY A 301 -15.99 11.64 -11.86
N GLY A 302 -16.06 10.57 -12.65
CA GLY A 302 -17.00 9.48 -12.44
C GLY A 302 -16.72 8.73 -11.15
N ALA A 303 -15.48 8.30 -10.94
CA ALA A 303 -15.10 7.62 -9.69
C ALA A 303 -15.24 8.54 -8.47
N LYS A 304 -14.98 9.84 -8.62
CA LYS A 304 -15.15 10.80 -7.52
C LYS A 304 -16.61 10.93 -7.09
N ARG A 305 -17.56 10.96 -8.05
CA ARG A 305 -19.00 10.96 -7.74
C ARG A 305 -19.42 9.67 -7.07
N THR A 306 -19.06 8.52 -7.65
CA THR A 306 -19.39 7.18 -7.10
C THR A 306 -18.78 6.98 -5.71
N ALA A 307 -17.53 7.37 -5.49
CA ALA A 307 -16.87 7.29 -4.19
C ALA A 307 -17.62 8.12 -3.13
N LYS A 308 -18.04 9.36 -3.48
CA LYS A 308 -18.83 10.21 -2.60
C LYS A 308 -20.21 9.62 -2.31
N GLU A 309 -20.92 9.11 -3.30
CA GLU A 309 -22.24 8.49 -3.15
C GLU A 309 -22.20 7.24 -2.24
N LEU A 310 -21.12 6.46 -2.34
CA LEU A 310 -20.92 5.25 -1.56
C LEU A 310 -20.18 5.50 -0.24
N ASN A 311 -19.81 6.75 0.06
CA ASN A 311 -19.05 7.16 1.24
C ASN A 311 -17.74 6.35 1.43
N ILE A 312 -16.99 6.21 0.34
CA ILE A 312 -15.66 5.57 0.34
C ILE A 312 -14.62 6.57 -0.18
N PRO A 313 -13.34 6.48 0.26
CA PRO A 313 -12.29 7.39 -0.21
C PRO A 313 -12.01 7.23 -1.71
N LEU A 314 -11.68 8.33 -2.41
CA LEU A 314 -10.98 8.28 -3.69
C LEU A 314 -9.48 8.38 -3.39
N LEU A 315 -8.73 7.30 -3.62
CA LEU A 315 -7.29 7.26 -3.35
C LEU A 315 -6.48 8.03 -4.39
N GLY A 316 -6.99 8.17 -5.61
CA GLY A 316 -6.36 8.97 -6.63
C GLY A 316 -6.83 8.66 -8.05
N GLU A 317 -6.33 9.47 -8.96
CA GLU A 317 -6.52 9.37 -10.40
C GLU A 317 -5.17 9.07 -11.06
N VAL A 318 -5.13 8.08 -11.95
CA VAL A 318 -3.92 7.76 -12.75
C VAL A 318 -4.20 8.12 -14.20
N PRO A 319 -3.39 8.98 -14.82
CA PRO A 319 -3.58 9.36 -16.22
C PRO A 319 -3.25 8.21 -17.18
N ILE A 320 -3.75 8.32 -18.39
CA ILE A 320 -3.25 7.53 -19.52
C ILE A 320 -1.85 8.08 -19.84
N GLN A 321 -0.84 7.23 -19.69
CA GLN A 321 0.56 7.54 -19.96
C GLN A 321 1.18 6.45 -20.83
N ILE A 322 1.85 6.86 -21.90
CA ILE A 322 2.54 5.95 -22.82
C ILE A 322 3.58 5.09 -22.06
N PRO A 323 4.42 5.67 -21.17
CA PRO A 323 5.39 4.89 -20.41
C PRO A 323 4.77 3.79 -19.55
N ILE A 324 3.59 3.99 -18.95
CA ILE A 324 2.93 2.96 -18.14
C ILE A 324 2.68 1.70 -18.96
N ARG A 325 2.18 1.86 -20.21
CA ARG A 325 1.95 0.75 -21.13
C ARG A 325 3.27 0.11 -21.55
N GLU A 326 4.22 0.91 -22.03
CA GLU A 326 5.50 0.40 -22.57
C GLU A 326 6.31 -0.34 -21.52
N HIS A 327 6.40 0.21 -20.31
CA HIS A 327 7.08 -0.47 -19.20
C HIS A 327 6.33 -1.73 -18.76
N GLY A 328 4.99 -1.73 -18.76
CA GLY A 328 4.18 -2.91 -18.46
C GLY A 328 4.40 -4.03 -19.50
N ASP A 329 4.35 -3.70 -20.79
CA ASP A 329 4.57 -4.65 -21.88
C ASP A 329 6.01 -5.21 -21.89
N ALA A 330 6.99 -4.42 -21.43
CA ALA A 330 8.39 -4.81 -21.34
C ALA A 330 8.75 -5.53 -20.01
N GLY A 331 7.81 -5.77 -19.09
CA GLY A 331 8.08 -6.37 -17.78
C GLY A 331 8.88 -5.46 -16.83
N LYS A 332 8.80 -4.15 -17.02
CA LYS A 332 9.59 -3.12 -16.31
C LYS A 332 8.72 -2.11 -15.57
N THR A 333 7.61 -2.53 -14.99
CA THR A 333 6.66 -1.62 -14.32
C THR A 333 7.34 -0.73 -13.26
N ALA A 334 8.43 -1.19 -12.64
CA ALA A 334 9.21 -0.39 -11.69
C ALA A 334 9.73 0.94 -12.30
N ALA A 335 10.02 0.97 -13.60
CA ALA A 335 10.50 2.18 -14.28
C ALA A 335 9.44 3.32 -14.34
N ASN A 336 8.16 3.04 -14.09
CA ASN A 336 7.13 4.08 -13.98
C ASN A 336 7.40 5.06 -12.83
N PHE A 337 8.15 4.63 -11.82
CA PHE A 337 8.56 5.49 -10.70
C PHE A 337 9.83 6.32 -10.99
N ASP A 338 10.50 6.07 -12.10
CA ASP A 338 11.63 6.88 -12.57
C ASP A 338 11.16 7.99 -13.52
N ASP A 339 9.95 7.84 -14.06
CA ASP A 339 9.30 8.85 -14.91
C ASP A 339 8.69 9.97 -14.05
N SER A 340 9.13 11.21 -14.29
CA SER A 340 8.71 12.38 -13.51
C SER A 340 7.24 12.77 -13.71
N GLN A 341 6.62 12.37 -14.82
CA GLN A 341 5.21 12.66 -15.12
C GLN A 341 4.27 11.61 -14.51
N THR A 342 4.71 10.35 -14.40
CA THR A 342 3.91 9.23 -13.91
C THR A 342 4.01 9.07 -12.38
N ARG A 343 5.24 9.15 -11.86
CA ARG A 343 5.58 8.94 -10.44
C ARG A 343 4.66 9.65 -9.45
N PRO A 344 4.36 10.96 -9.58
CA PRO A 344 3.57 11.67 -8.57
C PRO A 344 2.18 11.08 -8.34
N TYR A 345 1.54 10.56 -9.38
CA TYR A 345 0.22 9.93 -9.29
C TYR A 345 0.30 8.59 -8.54
N LEU A 346 1.31 7.78 -8.83
CA LEU A 346 1.52 6.49 -8.19
C LEU A 346 1.92 6.64 -6.71
N GLU A 347 2.83 7.56 -6.39
CA GLU A 347 3.20 7.89 -5.01
C GLU A 347 2.02 8.43 -4.21
N SER A 348 1.18 9.26 -4.82
CA SER A 348 -0.03 9.81 -4.17
C SER A 348 -1.00 8.70 -3.77
N ILE A 349 -1.25 7.72 -4.64
CA ILE A 349 -2.13 6.59 -4.32
C ILE A 349 -1.55 5.77 -3.16
N CYS A 350 -0.24 5.52 -3.16
CA CYS A 350 0.42 4.81 -2.06
C CYS A 350 0.30 5.58 -0.74
N GLY A 351 0.54 6.88 -0.74
CA GLY A 351 0.41 7.74 0.45
C GLY A 351 -1.02 7.79 0.99
N ASN A 352 -2.00 7.92 0.10
CA ASN A 352 -3.41 7.94 0.47
C ASN A 352 -3.88 6.58 1.02
N LEU A 353 -3.40 5.46 0.46
CA LEU A 353 -3.65 4.12 1.00
C LEU A 353 -3.14 3.99 2.44
N VAL A 354 -1.88 4.39 2.69
CA VAL A 354 -1.30 4.29 4.04
C VAL A 354 -2.02 5.21 5.03
N SER A 355 -2.40 6.40 4.60
CA SER A 355 -3.18 7.35 5.41
C SER A 355 -4.56 6.80 5.77
N GLU A 356 -5.25 6.13 4.82
CA GLU A 356 -6.55 5.51 5.08
C GLU A 356 -6.44 4.32 6.03
N LEU A 357 -5.41 3.49 5.90
CA LEU A 357 -5.14 2.41 6.85
C LEU A 357 -4.90 2.94 8.27
N ALA A 358 -4.10 4.01 8.41
CA ALA A 358 -3.86 4.66 9.70
C ALA A 358 -5.15 5.23 10.30
N HIS A 359 -5.98 5.90 9.48
CA HIS A 359 -7.27 6.44 9.93
C HIS A 359 -8.19 5.35 10.47
N ARG A 360 -8.25 4.20 9.80
CA ARG A 360 -9.06 3.06 10.25
C ARG A 360 -8.52 2.42 11.52
N HIS A 361 -7.21 2.29 11.65
CA HIS A 361 -6.61 1.79 12.88
C HIS A 361 -6.91 2.71 14.08
N ALA A 362 -6.85 4.04 13.87
CA ALA A 362 -7.19 5.02 14.90
C ALA A 362 -8.67 4.95 15.33
N SER A 363 -9.56 4.64 14.39
CA SER A 363 -11.01 4.57 14.61
C SER A 363 -11.49 3.21 15.10
N ALA A 364 -10.62 2.18 15.06
CA ALA A 364 -10.97 0.85 15.55
C ALA A 364 -11.09 0.85 17.08
N PRO A 365 -12.12 0.21 17.65
CA PRO A 365 -12.20 0.05 19.08
C PRO A 365 -10.95 -0.68 19.61
N PRO A 366 -10.40 -0.31 20.78
CA PRO A 366 -9.27 -1.01 21.34
C PRO A 366 -9.61 -2.49 21.48
N MET A 367 -8.74 -3.36 20.96
CA MET A 367 -8.93 -4.81 21.17
C MET A 367 -9.04 -5.07 22.67
N PRO A 368 -10.07 -5.80 23.13
CA PRO A 368 -10.16 -6.16 24.52
C PRO A 368 -8.90 -6.92 24.92
N SER A 369 -8.15 -6.39 25.87
CA SER A 369 -7.07 -7.13 26.50
C SER A 369 -7.70 -8.36 27.17
N LEU A 370 -7.38 -9.56 26.68
CA LEU A 370 -7.72 -10.76 27.41
C LEU A 370 -7.09 -10.64 28.80
N PRO A 371 -7.87 -10.85 29.89
CA PRO A 371 -7.27 -10.90 31.20
C PRO A 371 -6.24 -12.04 31.21
N THR A 372 -5.01 -11.71 31.55
CA THR A 372 -3.98 -12.71 31.87
C THR A 372 -4.49 -13.52 33.06
N LEU A 373 -4.85 -14.77 32.80
CA LEU A 373 -5.14 -15.77 33.83
C LEU A 373 -3.86 -16.16 34.56
#